data_f45440f28756e13a32bcb63e4ec0c079
#
_entry.id   f45440f28756e13a32bcb63e4ec0c079
#
_cell.length_a   1.000
_cell.length_b   1.000
_cell.length_c   1.000
_cell.angle_alpha   90.00
_cell.angle_beta   90.00
_cell.angle_gamma   90.00
#
_symmetry.space_group_name_H-M   'P 1'
#
loop_
_entity.id
_entity.type
_entity.pdbx_description
1 polymer ?
#
loop_
_entity_poly.entity_id
_entity_poly.type
_entity_poly.pdbx_seq_one_letter_code
_entity_poly.pdbx_strand_id
1 'polypeptide(L)'
;MLALAGYPLGIRCTFLDRSADSPGAQVAPSLLGALEDAALLEQLAANSDVLTFDWENISGKALAPLAKLTAIRPPRAALEVSQDRLHEKALFRRLKIPVAEHAAVDTREDLVRAAARLGTPGILKTRRLGYDGKGQCRIERRADLDAAWDLIGDEGLIYEKLQRFSREVSLIAARSVAGDIAYYPLSANSHAGGILRYGLAPYAAARVEHTARTYIKRVMSALEYIGVLAIEFFVVKGRLVANEMAPRVHNSGHWTIEGCVTSQFENHLRAICGLPLGSTRPLGHTAMINFLGEMPSRERLLAIEGLAFHDYGKQPRPGRKLGHCTILRARPVERDRALANALKSITWS
;
A
#
# COMPACT_ATOMS: atom_id res chain seq x y z
N MET A 1 -4.09 -13.06 -4.56
CA MET A 1 -4.65 -12.17 -5.60
C MET A 1 -3.77 -12.10 -6.85
N LEU A 2 -2.43 -11.94 -6.78
CA LEU A 2 -1.56 -11.98 -7.97
C LEU A 2 -1.72 -13.30 -8.74
N ALA A 3 -1.58 -14.46 -8.08
CA ALA A 3 -1.73 -15.76 -8.75
C ALA A 3 -3.10 -15.94 -9.42
N LEU A 4 -4.17 -15.49 -8.76
CA LEU A 4 -5.52 -15.53 -9.33
C LEU A 4 -5.65 -14.64 -10.57
N ALA A 5 -5.06 -13.44 -10.56
CA ALA A 5 -5.05 -12.54 -11.71
C ALA A 5 -4.14 -13.05 -12.86
N GLY A 6 -3.09 -13.78 -12.53
CA GLY A 6 -2.18 -14.37 -13.53
C GLY A 6 -2.72 -15.61 -14.22
N TYR A 7 -3.58 -16.36 -13.55
CA TYR A 7 -4.10 -17.63 -14.07
C TYR A 7 -4.74 -17.51 -15.46
N PRO A 8 -5.67 -16.57 -15.73
CA PRO A 8 -6.26 -16.39 -17.05
C PRO A 8 -5.26 -15.95 -18.13
N LEU A 9 -4.11 -15.39 -17.73
CA LEU A 9 -3.03 -14.97 -18.64
C LEU A 9 -2.01 -16.09 -18.90
N GLY A 10 -2.19 -17.28 -18.32
CA GLY A 10 -1.22 -18.37 -18.39
C GLY A 10 0.05 -18.12 -17.55
N ILE A 11 0.05 -17.10 -16.69
CA ILE A 11 1.18 -16.78 -15.80
C ILE A 11 1.11 -17.68 -14.57
N ARG A 12 2.17 -18.45 -14.35
CA ARG A 12 2.33 -19.30 -13.16
C ARG A 12 3.10 -18.54 -12.10
N CYS A 13 2.54 -18.48 -10.89
CA CYS A 13 3.20 -17.89 -9.72
C CYS A 13 3.76 -18.99 -8.82
N THR A 14 4.94 -18.75 -8.24
CA THR A 14 5.49 -19.51 -7.11
C THR A 14 5.82 -18.52 -6.00
N PHE A 15 5.53 -18.87 -4.76
CA PHE A 15 5.78 -18.00 -3.61
C PHE A 15 6.91 -18.54 -2.74
N LEU A 16 7.63 -17.63 -2.08
CA LEU A 16 8.43 -17.92 -0.90
C LEU A 16 7.72 -17.27 0.29
N ASP A 17 7.34 -18.04 1.29
CA ASP A 17 6.65 -17.57 2.49
C ASP A 17 7.13 -18.32 3.73
N ARG A 18 6.98 -17.70 4.90
CA ARG A 18 7.31 -18.30 6.20
C ARG A 18 6.25 -19.27 6.72
N SER A 19 5.07 -19.27 6.13
CA SER A 19 3.91 -20.05 6.58
C SER A 19 3.32 -20.89 5.47
N ALA A 20 3.13 -22.18 5.73
CA ALA A 20 2.43 -23.08 4.81
C ALA A 20 0.94 -22.69 4.62
N ASP A 21 0.34 -22.02 5.62
CA ASP A 21 -1.05 -21.52 5.58
C ASP A 21 -1.14 -20.09 5.03
N SER A 22 -0.13 -19.63 4.29
CA SER A 22 -0.19 -18.30 3.69
C SER A 22 -1.26 -18.24 2.60
N PRO A 23 -1.89 -17.08 2.36
CA PRO A 23 -2.85 -16.92 1.27
C PRO A 23 -2.29 -17.29 -0.11
N GLY A 24 -0.99 -17.12 -0.32
CA GLY A 24 -0.30 -17.52 -1.54
C GLY A 24 -0.27 -19.04 -1.70
N ALA A 25 0.07 -19.77 -0.65
CA ALA A 25 0.18 -21.23 -0.66
C ALA A 25 -1.16 -21.95 -0.93
N GLN A 26 -2.29 -21.30 -0.65
CA GLN A 26 -3.62 -21.82 -0.95
C GLN A 26 -3.95 -21.88 -2.45
N VAL A 27 -3.24 -21.12 -3.28
CA VAL A 27 -3.60 -20.92 -4.70
C VAL A 27 -2.44 -21.15 -5.67
N ALA A 28 -1.21 -21.35 -5.17
CA ALA A 28 -0.05 -21.60 -6.02
C ALA A 28 1.06 -22.33 -5.24
N PRO A 29 2.01 -23.00 -5.93
CA PRO A 29 3.17 -23.62 -5.31
C PRO A 29 3.94 -22.63 -4.42
N SER A 30 4.42 -23.11 -3.29
CA SER A 30 5.15 -22.27 -2.34
C SER A 30 6.39 -22.98 -1.80
N LEU A 31 7.50 -22.26 -1.74
CA LEU A 31 8.68 -22.61 -0.96
C LEU A 31 8.46 -22.11 0.48
N LEU A 32 8.72 -22.97 1.45
CA LEU A 32 8.53 -22.64 2.86
C LEU A 32 9.87 -22.34 3.52
N GLY A 33 10.03 -21.15 4.06
CA GLY A 33 11.25 -20.74 4.77
C GLY A 33 11.35 -19.25 5.03
N ALA A 34 12.49 -18.83 5.55
CA ALA A 34 12.76 -17.42 5.77
C ALA A 34 12.84 -16.66 4.43
N LEU A 35 12.33 -15.41 4.41
CA LEU A 35 12.33 -14.59 3.19
C LEU A 35 13.75 -14.16 2.76
N GLU A 36 14.72 -14.29 3.65
CA GLU A 36 16.14 -13.98 3.44
C GLU A 36 17.01 -15.23 3.23
N ASP A 37 16.41 -16.43 3.18
CA ASP A 37 17.13 -17.68 2.94
C ASP A 37 17.71 -17.69 1.52
N ALA A 38 19.03 -17.65 1.43
CA ALA A 38 19.74 -17.52 0.17
C ALA A 38 19.47 -18.69 -0.79
N ALA A 39 19.41 -19.94 -0.27
CA ALA A 39 19.20 -21.12 -1.09
C ALA A 39 17.77 -21.15 -1.67
N LEU A 40 16.76 -20.80 -0.86
CA LEU A 40 15.39 -20.73 -1.31
C LEU A 40 15.18 -19.56 -2.31
N LEU A 41 15.83 -18.42 -2.08
CA LEU A 41 15.79 -17.29 -3.00
C LEU A 41 16.45 -17.62 -4.34
N GLU A 42 17.62 -18.30 -4.33
CA GLU A 42 18.27 -18.78 -5.55
C GLU A 42 17.41 -19.81 -6.29
N GLN A 43 16.82 -20.76 -5.57
CA GLN A 43 15.89 -21.74 -6.14
C GLN A 43 14.68 -21.05 -6.79
N LEU A 44 14.10 -20.05 -6.11
CA LEU A 44 12.99 -19.28 -6.65
C LEU A 44 13.40 -18.52 -7.91
N ALA A 45 14.56 -17.85 -7.89
CA ALA A 45 15.06 -17.05 -9.00
C ALA A 45 15.40 -17.90 -10.21
N ALA A 46 16.07 -19.05 -10.02
CA ALA A 46 16.46 -19.96 -11.10
C ALA A 46 15.28 -20.59 -11.84
N ASN A 47 14.10 -20.64 -11.19
CA ASN A 47 12.88 -21.23 -11.75
C ASN A 47 11.82 -20.16 -12.11
N SER A 48 12.22 -18.89 -12.22
CA SER A 48 11.31 -17.78 -12.52
C SER A 48 11.84 -16.88 -13.63
N ASP A 49 10.98 -16.47 -14.56
CA ASP A 49 11.31 -15.50 -15.60
C ASP A 49 11.44 -14.07 -15.02
N VAL A 50 10.73 -13.80 -13.91
CA VAL A 50 10.78 -12.53 -13.21
C VAL A 50 10.44 -12.73 -11.72
N LEU A 51 11.18 -12.05 -10.84
CA LEU A 51 10.87 -11.93 -9.42
C LEU A 51 10.11 -10.66 -9.13
N THR A 52 9.09 -10.77 -8.27
CA THR A 52 8.37 -9.64 -7.70
C THR A 52 8.13 -9.85 -6.20
N PHE A 53 7.68 -8.82 -5.51
CA PHE A 53 7.40 -8.89 -4.08
C PHE A 53 6.03 -8.26 -3.75
N ASP A 54 5.33 -8.87 -2.79
CA ASP A 54 4.07 -8.39 -2.23
C ASP A 54 4.27 -7.83 -0.80
N TRP A 55 5.49 -7.99 -0.27
CA TRP A 55 5.92 -7.49 1.03
C TRP A 55 7.13 -6.58 0.87
N GLU A 56 7.01 -5.31 1.31
CA GLU A 56 8.03 -4.27 1.08
C GLU A 56 9.23 -4.33 2.04
N ASN A 57 9.18 -5.13 3.10
CA ASN A 57 10.27 -5.24 4.07
C ASN A 57 11.22 -6.42 3.81
N ILE A 58 11.36 -6.84 2.54
CA ILE A 58 12.37 -7.81 2.12
C ILE A 58 13.72 -7.10 2.02
N SER A 59 14.77 -7.75 2.51
CA SER A 59 16.13 -7.19 2.45
C SER A 59 16.60 -6.98 1.01
N GLY A 60 16.89 -5.74 0.63
CA GLY A 60 17.50 -5.42 -0.66
C GLY A 60 18.87 -6.10 -0.85
N LYS A 61 19.60 -6.38 0.25
CA LYS A 61 20.87 -7.12 0.23
C LYS A 61 20.66 -8.59 -0.15
N ALA A 62 19.58 -9.22 0.35
CA ALA A 62 19.24 -10.61 -0.01
C ALA A 62 18.82 -10.74 -1.47
N LEU A 63 18.19 -9.71 -2.04
CA LEU A 63 17.79 -9.69 -3.45
C LEU A 63 18.94 -9.36 -4.41
N ALA A 64 20.04 -8.73 -3.95
CA ALA A 64 21.11 -8.26 -4.83
C ALA A 64 21.76 -9.35 -5.70
N PRO A 65 22.11 -10.55 -5.18
CA PRO A 65 22.71 -11.61 -5.99
C PRO A 65 21.78 -12.13 -7.08
N LEU A 66 20.46 -12.11 -6.83
CA LEU A 66 19.46 -12.72 -7.71
C LEU A 66 19.28 -11.96 -9.03
N ALA A 67 19.69 -10.71 -9.09
CA ALA A 67 19.66 -9.90 -10.32
C ALA A 67 20.52 -10.47 -11.46
N LYS A 68 21.45 -11.39 -11.13
CA LYS A 68 22.24 -12.14 -12.12
C LYS A 68 21.51 -13.36 -12.69
N LEU A 69 20.48 -13.83 -12.00
CA LEU A 69 19.72 -15.03 -12.36
C LEU A 69 18.43 -14.68 -13.10
N THR A 70 17.73 -13.63 -12.65
CA THR A 70 16.44 -13.23 -13.22
C THR A 70 16.18 -11.74 -13.02
N ALA A 71 15.25 -11.19 -13.79
CA ALA A 71 14.79 -9.80 -13.62
C ALA A 71 14.04 -9.62 -12.30
N ILE A 72 14.37 -8.57 -11.54
CA ILE A 72 13.64 -8.18 -10.33
C ILE A 72 12.80 -6.95 -10.65
N ARG A 73 11.48 -7.09 -10.57
CA ARG A 73 10.52 -6.02 -10.89
C ARG A 73 9.43 -5.97 -9.84
N PRO A 74 9.17 -4.84 -9.19
CA PRO A 74 9.82 -3.52 -9.36
C PRO A 74 11.31 -3.52 -9.02
N PRO A 75 12.06 -2.45 -9.40
CA PRO A 75 13.49 -2.37 -9.16
C PRO A 75 13.80 -2.28 -7.66
N ARG A 76 14.88 -2.92 -7.24
CA ARG A 76 15.33 -2.98 -5.84
C ARG A 76 15.50 -1.59 -5.22
N ALA A 77 15.94 -0.60 -6.00
CA ALA A 77 16.08 0.79 -5.53
C ALA A 77 14.75 1.37 -5.02
N ALA A 78 13.61 0.99 -5.60
CA ALA A 78 12.30 1.43 -5.13
C ALA A 78 11.99 0.84 -3.75
N LEU A 79 12.33 -0.43 -3.54
CA LEU A 79 12.18 -1.10 -2.25
C LEU A 79 13.07 -0.45 -1.17
N GLU A 80 14.34 -0.22 -1.48
CA GLU A 80 15.31 0.39 -0.56
C GLU A 80 14.89 1.79 -0.10
N VAL A 81 14.34 2.58 -1.02
CA VAL A 81 13.84 3.93 -0.71
C VAL A 81 12.58 3.88 0.15
N SER A 82 11.62 3.02 -0.17
CA SER A 82 10.34 2.95 0.57
C SER A 82 10.48 2.37 1.98
N GLN A 83 11.53 1.57 2.23
CA GLN A 83 11.80 0.97 3.53
C GLN A 83 12.24 1.97 4.61
N ASP A 84 12.68 3.17 4.24
CA ASP A 84 13.13 4.19 5.18
C ASP A 84 12.41 5.51 4.91
N ARG A 85 11.60 5.96 5.87
CA ARG A 85 10.79 7.19 5.74
C ARG A 85 11.61 8.45 5.45
N LEU A 86 12.87 8.53 5.91
CA LEU A 86 13.74 9.67 5.56
C LEU A 86 14.20 9.61 4.11
N HIS A 87 14.56 8.41 3.62
CA HIS A 87 14.95 8.23 2.22
C HIS A 87 13.77 8.49 1.28
N GLU A 88 12.59 8.01 1.62
CA GLU A 88 11.37 8.23 0.87
C GLU A 88 11.02 9.73 0.79
N LYS A 89 11.03 10.44 1.93
CA LYS A 89 10.77 11.88 1.95
C LYS A 89 11.87 12.69 1.24
N ALA A 90 13.12 12.24 1.30
CA ALA A 90 14.21 12.84 0.55
C ALA A 90 14.00 12.70 -0.96
N LEU A 91 13.56 11.50 -1.44
CA LEU A 91 13.18 11.29 -2.83
C LEU A 91 12.04 12.23 -3.23
N PHE A 92 10.95 12.28 -2.47
CA PHE A 92 9.82 13.16 -2.76
C PHE A 92 10.25 14.63 -2.87
N ARG A 93 11.05 15.12 -1.92
CA ARG A 93 11.55 16.50 -1.93
C ARG A 93 12.43 16.78 -3.16
N ARG A 94 13.34 15.88 -3.52
CA ARG A 94 14.17 15.96 -4.73
C ARG A 94 13.31 16.07 -5.99
N LEU A 95 12.20 15.36 -6.02
CA LEU A 95 11.23 15.37 -7.13
C LEU A 95 10.20 16.51 -7.04
N LYS A 96 10.39 17.46 -6.11
CA LYS A 96 9.47 18.61 -5.87
C LYS A 96 8.03 18.12 -5.56
N ILE A 97 7.91 17.05 -4.80
CA ILE A 97 6.65 16.53 -4.28
C ILE A 97 6.57 16.97 -2.80
N PRO A 98 5.53 17.72 -2.40
CA PRO A 98 5.37 18.17 -1.02
C PRO A 98 5.22 17.01 -0.05
N VAL A 99 5.90 17.09 1.10
CA VAL A 99 5.80 16.16 2.23
C VAL A 99 5.60 16.95 3.52
N ALA A 100 5.16 16.30 4.58
CA ALA A 100 5.12 16.90 5.91
C ALA A 100 6.50 17.38 6.34
N GLU A 101 6.57 18.51 7.04
CA GLU A 101 7.80 18.94 7.72
C GLU A 101 8.23 17.87 8.71
N HIS A 102 9.51 17.51 8.70
CA HIS A 102 10.01 16.39 9.49
C HIS A 102 11.46 16.60 9.95
N ALA A 103 11.87 15.80 10.90
CA ALA A 103 13.24 15.72 11.40
C ALA A 103 13.59 14.26 11.72
N ALA A 104 14.85 13.88 11.46
CA ALA A 104 15.41 12.66 11.99
C ALA A 104 15.49 12.76 13.51
N VAL A 105 15.29 11.66 14.20
CA VAL A 105 15.33 11.52 15.65
C VAL A 105 16.06 10.21 15.96
N ASP A 106 17.28 10.32 16.46
CA ASP A 106 18.09 9.16 16.84
C ASP A 106 18.32 9.14 18.37
N THR A 107 18.06 10.29 19.05
CA THR A 107 18.16 10.41 20.51
C THR A 107 16.94 11.15 21.09
N ARG A 108 16.76 11.05 22.41
CA ARG A 108 15.70 11.80 23.14
C ARG A 108 15.88 13.33 22.95
N GLU A 109 17.10 13.82 22.94
CA GLU A 109 17.43 15.23 22.71
C GLU A 109 17.07 15.66 21.29
N ASP A 110 17.21 14.76 20.28
CA ASP A 110 16.75 15.02 18.91
C ASP A 110 15.24 15.21 18.86
N LEU A 111 14.48 14.39 19.59
CA LEU A 111 13.03 14.51 19.69
C LEU A 111 12.63 15.87 20.28
N VAL A 112 13.28 16.29 21.36
CA VAL A 112 13.04 17.59 21.98
C VAL A 112 13.35 18.72 21.00
N ARG A 113 14.49 18.66 20.31
CA ARG A 113 14.88 19.66 19.30
C ARG A 113 13.89 19.67 18.12
N ALA A 114 13.47 18.50 17.64
CA ALA A 114 12.50 18.38 16.55
C ALA A 114 11.15 19.00 16.92
N ALA A 115 10.63 18.67 18.10
CA ALA A 115 9.38 19.23 18.61
C ALA A 115 9.46 20.75 18.87
N ALA A 116 10.62 21.24 19.31
CA ALA A 116 10.84 22.68 19.46
C ALA A 116 10.82 23.42 18.12
N ARG A 117 11.41 22.84 17.08
CA ARG A 117 11.51 23.42 15.73
C ARG A 117 10.22 23.33 14.95
N LEU A 118 9.58 22.17 14.95
CA LEU A 118 8.42 21.88 14.08
C LEU A 118 7.08 22.16 14.78
N GLY A 119 7.11 22.29 16.11
CA GLY A 119 5.94 22.49 16.96
C GLY A 119 5.21 21.18 17.26
N THR A 120 4.21 21.29 18.16
CA THR A 120 3.22 20.24 18.46
C THR A 120 1.83 20.74 18.02
N PRO A 121 0.89 19.86 17.65
CA PRO A 121 1.00 18.41 17.65
C PRO A 121 1.88 17.86 16.52
N GLY A 122 2.48 16.68 16.77
CA GLY A 122 3.30 15.94 15.80
C GLY A 122 3.13 14.42 15.94
N ILE A 123 3.80 13.68 15.09
CA ILE A 123 3.80 12.21 15.13
C ILE A 123 5.25 11.74 15.15
N LEU A 124 5.62 10.97 16.16
CA LEU A 124 6.87 10.22 16.20
C LEU A 124 6.63 8.85 15.56
N LYS A 125 7.49 8.44 14.62
CA LYS A 125 7.35 7.17 13.89
C LYS A 125 8.70 6.45 13.83
N THR A 126 8.67 5.12 13.80
CA THR A 126 9.84 4.35 13.38
C THR A 126 10.14 4.65 11.91
N ARG A 127 11.42 4.79 11.57
CA ARG A 127 11.85 5.01 10.17
C ARG A 127 11.57 3.80 9.30
N ARG A 128 11.70 2.60 9.90
CA ARG A 128 11.58 1.31 9.21
C ARG A 128 10.53 0.43 9.88
N LEU A 129 10.04 -0.56 9.15
CA LEU A 129 9.15 -1.62 9.64
C LEU A 129 7.79 -1.15 10.20
N GLY A 130 7.48 0.14 10.15
CA GLY A 130 6.16 0.66 10.54
C GLY A 130 5.11 0.35 9.46
N TYR A 131 3.98 -0.23 9.84
CA TYR A 131 2.84 -0.51 8.97
C TYR A 131 1.53 -0.51 9.76
N ASP A 132 0.42 -0.22 9.10
CA ASP A 132 -0.92 -0.27 9.69
C ASP A 132 -1.01 0.45 11.07
N GLY A 133 -0.40 1.64 11.18
CA GLY A 133 -0.39 2.44 12.41
C GLY A 133 0.57 1.97 13.50
N LYS A 134 1.27 0.85 13.32
CA LYS A 134 2.29 0.36 14.26
C LYS A 134 3.58 1.17 14.15
N GLY A 135 4.31 1.27 15.24
CA GLY A 135 5.56 2.02 15.31
C GLY A 135 5.33 3.53 15.15
N GLN A 136 4.20 4.05 15.64
CA GLN A 136 3.96 5.49 15.67
C GLN A 136 3.25 5.91 16.97
N CYS A 137 3.56 7.11 17.42
CA CYS A 137 2.96 7.74 18.58
C CYS A 137 2.62 9.20 18.27
N ARG A 138 1.38 9.61 18.57
CA ARG A 138 0.96 10.99 18.43
C ARG A 138 1.36 11.77 19.67
N ILE A 139 1.96 12.94 19.47
CA ILE A 139 2.44 13.86 20.50
C ILE A 139 1.59 15.13 20.39
N GLU A 140 0.71 15.35 21.37
CA GLU A 140 -0.18 16.52 21.36
C GLU A 140 0.51 17.77 21.88
N ARG A 141 1.33 17.63 22.91
CA ARG A 141 2.02 18.72 23.62
C ARG A 141 3.42 18.29 24.05
N ARG A 142 4.27 19.26 24.36
CA ARG A 142 5.67 18.99 24.79
C ARG A 142 5.79 18.06 26.00
N ALA A 143 4.83 18.10 26.91
CA ALA A 143 4.83 17.21 28.08
C ALA A 143 4.71 15.72 27.72
N ASP A 144 4.25 15.38 26.50
CA ASP A 144 4.05 14.00 26.07
C ASP A 144 5.32 13.39 25.42
N LEU A 145 6.41 14.17 25.25
CA LEU A 145 7.63 13.74 24.55
C LEU A 145 8.32 12.56 25.24
N ASP A 146 8.46 12.60 26.56
CA ASP A 146 9.11 11.53 27.33
C ASP A 146 8.32 10.22 27.23
N ALA A 147 7.01 10.28 27.41
CA ALA A 147 6.14 9.11 27.27
C ALA A 147 6.15 8.52 25.85
N ALA A 148 6.22 9.37 24.81
CA ALA A 148 6.33 8.93 23.44
C ALA A 148 7.67 8.26 23.15
N TRP A 149 8.76 8.80 23.72
CA TRP A 149 10.08 8.18 23.63
C TRP A 149 10.11 6.82 24.32
N ASP A 150 9.60 6.73 25.54
CA ASP A 150 9.56 5.47 26.29
C ASP A 150 8.69 4.39 25.63
N LEU A 151 7.70 4.80 24.83
CA LEU A 151 6.82 3.87 24.12
C LEU A 151 7.45 3.26 22.87
N ILE A 152 8.13 4.06 22.04
CA ILE A 152 8.68 3.65 20.74
C ILE A 152 10.10 4.15 20.52
N GLY A 153 10.71 4.76 21.54
CA GLY A 153 12.07 5.30 21.48
C GLY A 153 13.06 4.17 21.28
N ASP A 154 13.69 4.22 20.12
CA ASP A 154 14.79 3.37 19.71
C ASP A 154 15.55 4.13 18.64
N GLU A 155 16.65 3.58 18.17
CA GLU A 155 17.38 4.17 17.06
C GLU A 155 16.55 4.21 15.78
N GLY A 156 16.69 5.31 15.04
CA GLY A 156 16.09 5.44 13.71
C GLY A 156 14.62 5.82 13.71
N LEU A 157 14.26 6.91 14.39
CA LEU A 157 12.93 7.51 14.35
C LEU A 157 12.87 8.72 13.42
N ILE A 158 11.65 9.16 13.13
CA ILE A 158 11.32 10.41 12.44
C ILE A 158 10.19 11.12 13.20
N TYR A 159 10.38 12.41 13.48
CA TYR A 159 9.29 13.28 13.95
C TYR A 159 8.70 14.06 12.80
N GLU A 160 7.39 13.95 12.61
CA GLU A 160 6.64 14.65 11.57
C GLU A 160 5.64 15.61 12.18
N LYS A 161 5.57 16.83 11.64
CA LYS A 161 4.51 17.78 11.97
C LYS A 161 3.15 17.21 11.55
N LEU A 162 2.19 17.18 12.49
CA LEU A 162 0.85 16.68 12.21
C LEU A 162 0.19 17.48 11.08
N GLN A 163 -0.30 16.79 10.06
CA GLN A 163 -1.02 17.42 8.98
C GLN A 163 -2.52 17.48 9.29
N ARG A 164 -3.10 18.68 9.20
CA ARG A 164 -4.55 18.85 9.21
C ARG A 164 -5.05 18.77 7.78
N PHE A 165 -5.65 17.66 7.42
CA PHE A 165 -6.14 17.38 6.08
C PHE A 165 -7.66 17.26 6.03
N SER A 166 -8.24 17.51 4.87
CA SER A 166 -9.67 17.32 4.61
C SER A 166 -9.99 15.92 4.14
N ARG A 167 -9.02 15.22 3.52
CA ARG A 167 -9.19 13.88 2.95
C ARG A 167 -7.83 13.19 2.84
N GLU A 168 -7.83 11.87 3.00
CA GLU A 168 -6.76 11.01 2.55
C GLU A 168 -7.15 10.42 1.20
N VAL A 169 -6.21 10.42 0.25
CA VAL A 169 -6.42 9.84 -1.08
C VAL A 169 -5.20 9.03 -1.48
N SER A 170 -5.41 8.03 -2.33
CA SER A 170 -4.30 7.31 -2.96
C SER A 170 -4.46 7.28 -4.48
N LEU A 171 -3.32 7.35 -5.17
CA LEU A 171 -3.22 7.10 -6.60
C LEU A 171 -2.39 5.84 -6.82
N ILE A 172 -2.91 4.96 -7.66
CA ILE A 172 -2.23 3.77 -8.12
C ILE A 172 -1.95 3.89 -9.61
N ALA A 173 -0.76 3.49 -10.02
CA ALA A 173 -0.40 3.43 -11.43
C ALA A 173 0.43 2.17 -11.71
N ALA A 174 0.33 1.66 -12.92
CA ALA A 174 1.18 0.59 -13.44
C ALA A 174 2.08 1.17 -14.53
N ARG A 175 3.38 0.83 -14.53
CA ARG A 175 4.32 1.20 -15.61
C ARG A 175 4.89 -0.05 -16.24
N SER A 176 4.78 -0.13 -17.57
CA SER A 176 5.30 -1.24 -18.37
C SER A 176 6.82 -1.17 -18.54
N VAL A 177 7.41 -2.25 -19.04
CA VAL A 177 8.83 -2.28 -19.48
C VAL A 177 9.09 -1.25 -20.59
N ALA A 178 8.11 -1.01 -21.46
CA ALA A 178 8.21 0.00 -22.54
C ALA A 178 8.12 1.45 -22.03
N GLY A 179 7.75 1.64 -20.76
CA GLY A 179 7.61 2.96 -20.14
C GLY A 179 6.20 3.54 -20.17
N ASP A 180 5.23 2.85 -20.77
CA ASP A 180 3.83 3.27 -20.75
C ASP A 180 3.28 3.25 -19.33
N ILE A 181 2.41 4.22 -18.98
CA ILE A 181 1.83 4.32 -17.65
C ILE A 181 0.30 4.31 -17.74
N ALA A 182 -0.32 3.37 -17.04
CA ALA A 182 -1.75 3.30 -16.82
C ALA A 182 -2.09 3.78 -15.39
N TYR A 183 -2.93 4.81 -15.27
CA TYR A 183 -3.32 5.41 -14.00
C TYR A 183 -4.72 4.97 -13.62
N TYR A 184 -4.89 4.42 -12.41
CA TYR A 184 -6.21 4.20 -11.84
C TYR A 184 -6.82 5.52 -11.36
N PRO A 185 -8.15 5.64 -11.32
CA PRO A 185 -8.81 6.76 -10.66
C PRO A 185 -8.36 6.88 -9.20
N LEU A 186 -8.37 8.12 -8.67
CA LEU A 186 -8.13 8.35 -7.25
C LEU A 186 -9.13 7.57 -6.40
N SER A 187 -8.67 7.02 -5.29
CA SER A 187 -9.51 6.55 -4.19
C SER A 187 -9.44 7.50 -2.99
N ALA A 188 -10.58 7.76 -2.37
CA ALA A 188 -10.66 8.45 -1.08
C ALA A 188 -10.69 7.40 0.02
N ASN A 189 -9.76 7.51 0.97
CA ASN A 189 -9.50 6.52 2.01
C ASN A 189 -10.01 6.99 3.36
N SER A 190 -10.54 6.06 4.15
CA SER A 190 -10.96 6.28 5.52
C SER A 190 -10.16 5.37 6.44
N HIS A 191 -9.25 5.97 7.23
CA HIS A 191 -8.44 5.26 8.20
C HIS A 191 -8.98 5.48 9.62
N ALA A 192 -8.79 4.48 10.46
CA ALA A 192 -8.96 4.60 11.91
C ALA A 192 -7.84 3.82 12.60
N GLY A 193 -7.17 4.46 13.56
CA GLY A 193 -5.99 3.87 14.22
C GLY A 193 -4.83 3.58 13.25
N GLY A 194 -4.73 4.31 12.13
CA GLY A 194 -3.70 4.09 11.10
C GLY A 194 -3.98 2.94 10.14
N ILE A 195 -5.14 2.25 10.28
CA ILE A 195 -5.51 1.13 9.41
C ILE A 195 -6.64 1.56 8.47
N LEU A 196 -6.50 1.29 7.18
CA LEU A 196 -7.56 1.53 6.20
C LEU A 196 -8.80 0.70 6.51
N ARG A 197 -9.92 1.38 6.80
CA ARG A 197 -11.23 0.75 7.06
C ARG A 197 -11.99 0.53 5.76
N TYR A 198 -12.14 1.58 4.98
CA TYR A 198 -12.77 1.52 3.66
C TYR A 198 -12.22 2.58 2.71
N GLY A 199 -12.34 2.33 1.42
CA GLY A 199 -11.98 3.24 0.34
C GLY A 199 -13.12 3.43 -0.64
N LEU A 200 -13.26 4.62 -1.21
CA LEU A 200 -14.26 4.98 -2.21
C LEU A 200 -13.60 5.39 -3.51
N ALA A 201 -14.00 4.78 -4.63
CA ALA A 201 -13.47 5.09 -5.95
C ALA A 201 -14.58 5.06 -7.03
N PRO A 202 -14.43 5.84 -8.11
CA PRO A 202 -13.51 6.96 -8.28
C PRO A 202 -13.82 8.12 -7.33
N TYR A 203 -12.78 8.81 -6.84
CA TYR A 203 -12.94 10.07 -6.14
C TYR A 203 -12.84 11.23 -7.12
N ALA A 204 -13.95 11.91 -7.33
CA ALA A 204 -14.06 12.99 -8.32
C ALA A 204 -13.38 14.28 -7.84
N ALA A 205 -12.11 14.46 -8.18
CA ALA A 205 -11.32 15.64 -7.87
C ALA A 205 -10.26 15.89 -8.96
N ALA A 206 -10.68 16.30 -10.15
CA ALA A 206 -9.86 16.38 -11.35
C ALA A 206 -8.52 17.09 -11.16
N ARG A 207 -8.49 18.24 -10.46
CA ARG A 207 -7.24 18.99 -10.20
C ARG A 207 -6.28 18.19 -9.29
N VAL A 208 -6.82 17.54 -8.26
CA VAL A 208 -6.05 16.70 -7.32
C VAL A 208 -5.50 15.50 -8.05
N GLU A 209 -6.33 14.83 -8.85
CA GLU A 209 -5.93 13.68 -9.65
C GLU A 209 -4.84 14.01 -10.66
N HIS A 210 -4.96 15.10 -11.40
CA HIS A 210 -3.92 15.56 -12.33
C HIS A 210 -2.58 15.78 -11.62
N THR A 211 -2.61 16.40 -10.45
CA THR A 211 -1.40 16.61 -9.64
C THR A 211 -0.81 15.28 -9.15
N ALA A 212 -1.66 14.36 -8.66
CA ALA A 212 -1.22 13.05 -8.21
C ALA A 212 -0.58 12.23 -9.35
N ARG A 213 -1.17 12.24 -10.55
CA ARG A 213 -0.60 11.61 -11.77
C ARG A 213 0.77 12.20 -12.12
N THR A 214 0.92 13.52 -12.01
CA THR A 214 2.23 14.18 -12.23
C THR A 214 3.27 13.70 -11.21
N TYR A 215 2.90 13.58 -9.93
CA TYR A 215 3.81 13.15 -8.87
C TYR A 215 4.23 11.69 -9.02
N ILE A 216 3.29 10.78 -9.21
CA ILE A 216 3.61 9.36 -9.36
C ILE A 216 4.46 9.09 -10.61
N LYS A 217 4.20 9.82 -11.72
CA LYS A 217 5.02 9.75 -12.94
C LYS A 217 6.48 10.15 -12.64
N ARG A 218 6.71 11.22 -11.87
CA ARG A 218 8.06 11.64 -11.48
C ARG A 218 8.78 10.56 -10.68
N VAL A 219 8.09 9.92 -9.72
CA VAL A 219 8.65 8.84 -8.92
C VAL A 219 8.97 7.64 -9.79
N MET A 220 8.02 7.19 -10.63
CA MET A 220 8.23 6.06 -11.53
C MET A 220 9.38 6.30 -12.52
N SER A 221 9.51 7.52 -13.04
CA SER A 221 10.61 7.86 -13.94
C SER A 221 11.96 7.89 -13.23
N ALA A 222 12.03 8.48 -12.03
CA ALA A 222 13.26 8.59 -11.25
C ALA A 222 13.81 7.26 -10.75
N LEU A 223 12.93 6.27 -10.56
CA LEU A 223 13.27 4.94 -10.09
C LEU A 223 13.34 3.89 -11.23
N GLU A 224 13.15 4.29 -12.49
CA GLU A 224 13.03 3.36 -13.63
C GLU A 224 12.03 2.23 -13.35
N TYR A 225 10.93 2.61 -12.68
CA TYR A 225 9.98 1.69 -12.08
C TYR A 225 9.25 0.84 -13.11
N ILE A 226 9.09 -0.45 -12.83
CA ILE A 226 8.29 -1.39 -13.62
C ILE A 226 7.37 -2.14 -12.66
N GLY A 227 6.06 -2.14 -12.93
CA GLY A 227 5.06 -2.73 -12.05
C GLY A 227 4.06 -1.70 -11.53
N VAL A 228 3.31 -2.07 -10.50
CA VAL A 228 2.35 -1.20 -9.81
C VAL A 228 3.02 -0.47 -8.66
N LEU A 229 2.80 0.85 -8.61
CA LEU A 229 3.18 1.74 -7.52
C LEU A 229 1.93 2.43 -6.98
N ALA A 230 1.81 2.54 -5.67
CA ALA A 230 0.83 3.38 -5.00
C ALA A 230 1.52 4.52 -4.25
N ILE A 231 0.89 5.70 -4.24
CA ILE A 231 1.29 6.81 -3.36
C ILE A 231 0.05 7.28 -2.60
N GLU A 232 0.18 7.37 -1.29
CA GLU A 232 -0.82 7.95 -0.40
C GLU A 232 -0.54 9.43 -0.16
N PHE A 233 -1.61 10.23 -0.17
CA PHE A 233 -1.54 11.67 -0.02
C PHE A 233 -2.58 12.17 0.98
N PHE A 234 -2.21 13.22 1.70
CA PHE A 234 -3.13 14.10 2.40
C PHE A 234 -3.55 15.26 1.48
N VAL A 235 -4.85 15.57 1.46
CA VAL A 235 -5.38 16.77 0.80
C VAL A 235 -5.42 17.89 1.85
N VAL A 236 -4.47 18.80 1.79
CA VAL A 236 -4.31 19.92 2.71
C VAL A 236 -4.62 21.23 1.97
N LYS A 237 -5.73 21.89 2.31
CA LYS A 237 -6.17 23.14 1.65
C LYS A 237 -6.18 23.02 0.11
N GLY A 238 -6.67 21.88 -0.40
CA GLY A 238 -6.78 21.58 -1.84
C GLY A 238 -5.45 21.22 -2.52
N ARG A 239 -4.34 21.07 -1.77
CA ARG A 239 -3.02 20.65 -2.29
C ARG A 239 -2.68 19.27 -1.77
N LEU A 240 -1.90 18.51 -2.55
CA LEU A 240 -1.40 17.21 -2.15
C LEU A 240 -0.11 17.32 -1.34
N VAL A 241 -0.05 16.57 -0.24
CA VAL A 241 1.13 16.32 0.58
C VAL A 241 1.33 14.81 0.60
N ALA A 242 2.44 14.30 0.08
CA ALA A 242 2.71 12.87 0.07
C ALA A 242 2.97 12.36 1.49
N ASN A 243 2.31 11.26 1.83
CA ASN A 243 2.49 10.54 3.08
C ASN A 243 3.55 9.46 2.92
N GLU A 244 3.24 8.45 2.10
CA GLU A 244 4.12 7.31 1.84
C GLU A 244 3.86 6.71 0.45
N MET A 245 4.78 5.86 -0.04
CA MET A 245 4.60 5.06 -1.25
C MET A 245 4.71 3.58 -0.94
N ALA A 246 4.00 2.76 -1.71
CA ALA A 246 4.13 1.32 -1.68
C ALA A 246 4.60 0.83 -3.07
N PRO A 247 5.83 0.26 -3.17
CA PRO A 247 6.40 -0.20 -4.44
C PRO A 247 5.86 -1.59 -4.81
N ARG A 248 4.56 -1.79 -4.73
CA ARG A 248 3.83 -3.05 -4.95
C ARG A 248 2.35 -2.78 -5.16
N VAL A 249 1.59 -3.83 -5.42
CA VAL A 249 0.13 -3.78 -5.30
C VAL A 249 -0.28 -3.32 -3.89
N HIS A 250 -1.33 -2.52 -3.80
CA HIS A 250 -1.67 -1.84 -2.54
C HIS A 250 -3.12 -2.08 -2.14
N ASN A 251 -3.36 -2.14 -0.82
CA ASN A 251 -4.68 -2.39 -0.26
C ASN A 251 -5.74 -1.37 -0.71
N SER A 252 -5.37 -0.09 -0.83
CA SER A 252 -6.29 0.94 -1.35
C SER A 252 -6.70 0.75 -2.81
N GLY A 253 -6.08 -0.19 -3.52
CA GLY A 253 -6.39 -0.56 -4.90
C GLY A 253 -7.13 -1.89 -5.04
N HIS A 254 -7.51 -2.57 -3.96
CA HIS A 254 -8.21 -3.84 -4.06
C HIS A 254 -9.57 -3.72 -4.74
N TRP A 255 -10.22 -2.56 -4.62
CA TRP A 255 -11.45 -2.23 -5.33
C TRP A 255 -11.36 -2.40 -6.85
N THR A 256 -10.14 -2.38 -7.42
CA THR A 256 -9.93 -2.50 -8.87
C THR A 256 -10.24 -3.89 -9.41
N ILE A 257 -10.37 -4.90 -8.55
CA ILE A 257 -10.72 -6.27 -8.97
C ILE A 257 -12.09 -6.26 -9.66
N GLU A 258 -13.10 -5.69 -9.03
CA GLU A 258 -14.46 -5.58 -9.56
C GLU A 258 -14.72 -4.22 -10.21
N GLY A 259 -13.99 -3.19 -9.78
CA GLY A 259 -14.27 -1.80 -10.12
C GLY A 259 -13.60 -1.28 -11.37
N CYS A 260 -12.68 -2.01 -11.99
CA CYS A 260 -11.98 -1.61 -13.21
C CYS A 260 -12.02 -2.69 -14.28
N VAL A 261 -11.83 -2.31 -15.55
CA VAL A 261 -11.69 -3.26 -16.66
C VAL A 261 -10.51 -4.21 -16.42
N THR A 262 -9.40 -3.70 -15.90
CA THR A 262 -8.22 -4.48 -15.53
C THR A 262 -7.80 -4.12 -14.11
N SER A 263 -7.64 -5.12 -13.25
CA SER A 263 -7.25 -4.89 -11.85
C SER A 263 -5.77 -4.46 -11.73
N GLN A 264 -5.42 -3.87 -10.58
CA GLN A 264 -4.01 -3.58 -10.27
C GLN A 264 -3.14 -4.84 -10.25
N PHE A 265 -3.70 -5.98 -9.86
CA PHE A 265 -2.99 -7.26 -9.80
C PHE A 265 -2.63 -7.75 -11.19
N GLU A 266 -3.59 -7.71 -12.11
CA GLU A 266 -3.37 -8.07 -13.50
C GLU A 266 -2.41 -7.10 -14.18
N ASN A 267 -2.60 -5.78 -14.01
CA ASN A 267 -1.67 -4.80 -14.58
C ASN A 267 -0.27 -4.88 -13.99
N HIS A 268 -0.12 -5.30 -12.73
CA HIS A 268 1.20 -5.56 -12.16
C HIS A 268 1.90 -6.71 -12.90
N LEU A 269 1.21 -7.82 -13.08
CA LEU A 269 1.74 -8.98 -13.81
C LEU A 269 2.04 -8.65 -15.27
N ARG A 270 1.12 -7.96 -15.96
CA ARG A 270 1.35 -7.49 -17.34
C ARG A 270 2.61 -6.63 -17.42
N ALA A 271 2.75 -5.67 -16.51
CA ALA A 271 3.89 -4.77 -16.47
C ALA A 271 5.22 -5.52 -16.29
N ILE A 272 5.30 -6.39 -15.27
CA ILE A 272 6.55 -7.10 -14.94
C ILE A 272 6.92 -8.18 -15.95
N CYS A 273 5.93 -8.78 -16.63
CA CYS A 273 6.13 -9.80 -17.67
C CYS A 273 6.28 -9.20 -19.08
N GLY A 274 6.29 -7.87 -19.24
CA GLY A 274 6.46 -7.22 -20.53
C GLY A 274 5.24 -7.28 -21.44
N LEU A 275 4.05 -7.55 -20.89
CA LEU A 275 2.79 -7.54 -21.62
C LEU A 275 2.20 -6.10 -21.70
N PRO A 276 1.38 -5.79 -22.71
CA PRO A 276 0.67 -4.51 -22.78
C PRO A 276 -0.22 -4.29 -21.57
N LEU A 277 -0.22 -3.05 -21.03
CA LEU A 277 -1.10 -2.69 -19.91
C LEU A 277 -2.57 -2.72 -20.32
N GLY A 278 -3.41 -3.23 -19.43
CA GLY A 278 -4.85 -3.22 -19.58
C GLY A 278 -5.49 -1.89 -19.17
N SER A 279 -6.71 -1.66 -19.60
CA SER A 279 -7.47 -0.45 -19.33
C SER A 279 -7.81 -0.32 -17.85
N THR A 280 -7.48 0.82 -17.26
CA THR A 280 -7.81 1.18 -15.87
C THR A 280 -9.18 1.90 -15.76
N ARG A 281 -9.98 1.87 -16.82
CA ARG A 281 -11.30 2.52 -16.85
C ARG A 281 -12.20 1.92 -15.77
N PRO A 282 -12.82 2.77 -14.92
CA PRO A 282 -13.74 2.29 -13.89
C PRO A 282 -15.02 1.74 -14.53
N LEU A 283 -15.59 0.70 -13.94
CA LEU A 283 -16.86 0.08 -14.34
C LEU A 283 -18.06 0.73 -13.66
N GLY A 284 -17.82 1.54 -12.64
CA GLY A 284 -18.84 2.23 -11.86
C GLY A 284 -18.25 2.90 -10.62
N HIS A 285 -19.04 3.01 -9.58
CA HIS A 285 -18.65 3.55 -8.28
C HIS A 285 -18.48 2.43 -7.27
N THR A 286 -17.32 2.36 -6.63
CA THR A 286 -16.96 1.29 -5.72
C THR A 286 -16.78 1.77 -4.29
N ALA A 287 -17.09 0.89 -3.34
CA ALA A 287 -16.64 0.96 -1.96
C ALA A 287 -15.93 -0.35 -1.62
N MET A 288 -14.67 -0.28 -1.23
CA MET A 288 -13.92 -1.41 -0.71
C MET A 288 -13.85 -1.31 0.80
N ILE A 289 -14.15 -2.38 1.53
CA ILE A 289 -14.19 -2.44 3.00
C ILE A 289 -13.27 -3.55 3.47
N ASN A 290 -12.31 -3.26 4.33
CA ASN A 290 -11.43 -4.26 4.94
C ASN A 290 -12.11 -4.96 6.11
N PHE A 291 -11.88 -6.26 6.25
CA PHE A 291 -12.23 -7.06 7.42
C PHE A 291 -11.02 -7.13 8.35
N LEU A 292 -11.17 -6.60 9.56
CA LEU A 292 -10.07 -6.44 10.50
C LEU A 292 -10.40 -7.15 11.81
N GLY A 293 -9.47 -8.01 12.24
CA GLY A 293 -9.56 -8.71 13.51
C GLY A 293 -10.54 -9.88 13.49
N GLU A 294 -11.73 -9.68 12.99
CA GLU A 294 -12.82 -10.63 12.92
C GLU A 294 -13.40 -10.72 11.50
N MET A 295 -13.87 -11.91 11.10
CA MET A 295 -14.56 -12.13 9.84
C MET A 295 -16.05 -11.83 10.01
N PRO A 296 -16.64 -10.95 9.17
CA PRO A 296 -18.07 -10.70 9.19
C PRO A 296 -18.86 -11.87 8.60
N SER A 297 -20.20 -11.93 8.87
CA SER A 297 -21.07 -12.93 8.26
C SER A 297 -21.05 -12.80 6.73
N ARG A 298 -20.59 -13.86 6.08
CA ARG A 298 -20.53 -13.96 4.62
C ARG A 298 -21.93 -13.91 4.00
N GLU A 299 -22.90 -14.55 4.61
CA GLU A 299 -24.28 -14.63 4.13
C GLU A 299 -24.93 -13.25 4.12
N ARG A 300 -24.75 -12.46 5.20
CA ARG A 300 -25.31 -11.11 5.30
C ARG A 300 -24.70 -10.15 4.28
N LEU A 301 -23.38 -10.24 4.06
CA LEU A 301 -22.70 -9.39 3.10
C LEU A 301 -23.04 -9.77 1.66
N LEU A 302 -23.05 -11.07 1.33
CA LEU A 302 -23.40 -11.54 -0.02
C LEU A 302 -24.86 -11.28 -0.39
N ALA A 303 -25.75 -11.04 0.57
CA ALA A 303 -27.12 -10.59 0.30
C ALA A 303 -27.17 -9.13 -0.23
N ILE A 304 -26.08 -8.38 -0.12
CA ILE A 304 -26.01 -7.01 -0.68
C ILE A 304 -25.68 -7.12 -2.17
N GLU A 305 -26.61 -6.74 -3.01
CA GLU A 305 -26.44 -6.75 -4.46
C GLU A 305 -25.16 -6.03 -4.90
N GLY A 306 -24.38 -6.63 -5.85
CA GLY A 306 -23.11 -6.12 -6.38
C GLY A 306 -21.98 -6.06 -5.36
N LEU A 307 -22.07 -6.84 -4.28
CA LEU A 307 -20.95 -7.04 -3.35
C LEU A 307 -20.17 -8.30 -3.75
N ALA A 308 -18.87 -8.14 -3.93
CA ALA A 308 -17.91 -9.22 -4.04
C ALA A 308 -17.19 -9.41 -2.70
N PHE A 309 -16.99 -10.66 -2.29
CA PHE A 309 -16.40 -11.03 -1.00
C PHE A 309 -15.06 -11.74 -1.21
N HIS A 310 -14.03 -11.28 -0.51
CA HIS A 310 -12.68 -11.84 -0.57
C HIS A 310 -12.21 -12.24 0.82
N ASP A 311 -12.19 -13.53 1.08
CA ASP A 311 -11.59 -14.14 2.27
C ASP A 311 -10.13 -14.49 1.95
N TYR A 312 -9.20 -14.12 2.84
CA TYR A 312 -7.78 -14.46 2.65
C TYR A 312 -7.40 -15.79 3.31
N GLY A 313 -8.33 -16.46 3.97
CA GLY A 313 -8.08 -17.72 4.70
C GLY A 313 -7.14 -17.57 5.89
N LYS A 314 -7.04 -16.38 6.48
CA LYS A 314 -6.14 -16.09 7.60
C LYS A 314 -6.83 -16.32 8.94
N GLN A 315 -6.08 -16.82 9.93
CA GLN A 315 -6.58 -16.93 11.30
C GLN A 315 -6.86 -15.55 11.92
N PRO A 316 -8.02 -15.33 12.55
CA PRO A 316 -8.39 -14.08 13.22
C PRO A 316 -7.40 -13.69 14.32
N ARG A 317 -7.06 -12.41 14.39
CA ARG A 317 -6.36 -11.77 15.52
C ARG A 317 -6.56 -10.25 15.45
N PRO A 318 -6.52 -9.53 16.58
CA PRO A 318 -6.75 -8.09 16.63
C PRO A 318 -5.93 -7.32 15.57
N GLY A 319 -6.57 -6.42 14.83
CA GLY A 319 -5.97 -5.58 13.82
C GLY A 319 -5.50 -6.29 12.54
N ARG A 320 -5.62 -7.62 12.43
CA ARG A 320 -5.19 -8.35 11.22
C ARG A 320 -6.21 -8.20 10.10
N LYS A 321 -5.74 -7.85 8.90
CA LYS A 321 -6.57 -7.89 7.68
C LYS A 321 -6.83 -9.34 7.29
N LEU A 322 -8.09 -9.76 7.39
CA LEU A 322 -8.55 -11.12 7.12
C LEU A 322 -9.15 -11.27 5.73
N GLY A 323 -9.60 -10.17 5.16
CA GLY A 323 -10.28 -10.13 3.88
C GLY A 323 -10.73 -8.72 3.55
N HIS A 324 -11.51 -8.62 2.49
CA HIS A 324 -12.23 -7.40 2.12
C HIS A 324 -13.50 -7.74 1.34
N CYS A 325 -14.37 -6.78 1.20
CA CYS A 325 -15.41 -6.81 0.17
C CYS A 325 -15.35 -5.56 -0.69
N THR A 326 -15.82 -5.69 -1.93
CA THR A 326 -16.00 -4.57 -2.86
C THR A 326 -17.46 -4.49 -3.26
N ILE A 327 -18.04 -3.31 -3.16
CA ILE A 327 -19.38 -2.99 -3.62
C ILE A 327 -19.25 -2.17 -4.90
N LEU A 328 -19.86 -2.62 -5.99
CA LEU A 328 -19.92 -1.90 -7.26
C LEU A 328 -21.35 -1.45 -7.56
N ARG A 329 -21.52 -0.18 -7.92
CA ARG A 329 -22.81 0.44 -8.27
C ARG A 329 -22.65 1.38 -9.45
N ALA A 330 -23.73 1.58 -10.19
CA ALA A 330 -23.77 2.53 -11.30
C ALA A 330 -23.71 4.00 -10.81
N ARG A 331 -24.27 4.31 -9.65
CA ARG A 331 -24.36 5.67 -9.10
C ARG A 331 -23.71 5.77 -7.71
N PRO A 332 -23.06 6.90 -7.38
CA PRO A 332 -22.40 7.07 -6.08
C PRO A 332 -23.38 6.98 -4.90
N VAL A 333 -24.60 7.49 -5.03
CA VAL A 333 -25.61 7.44 -3.96
C VAL A 333 -26.04 5.98 -3.65
N GLU A 334 -26.07 5.13 -4.64
CA GLU A 334 -26.39 3.70 -4.47
C GLU A 334 -25.25 2.97 -3.77
N ARG A 335 -24.00 3.26 -4.16
CA ARG A 335 -22.80 2.77 -3.49
C ARG A 335 -22.81 3.20 -2.01
N ASP A 336 -23.08 4.47 -1.71
CA ASP A 336 -23.04 4.98 -0.33
C ASP A 336 -24.13 4.34 0.55
N ARG A 337 -25.32 4.09 -0.01
CA ARG A 337 -26.39 3.34 0.68
C ARG A 337 -25.97 1.89 0.95
N ALA A 338 -25.41 1.22 -0.03
CA ALA A 338 -24.94 -0.16 0.10
C ALA A 338 -23.76 -0.27 1.10
N LEU A 339 -22.83 0.69 1.08
CA LEU A 339 -21.76 0.82 2.07
C LEU A 339 -22.34 0.95 3.48
N ALA A 340 -23.25 1.89 3.70
CA ALA A 340 -23.87 2.07 5.02
C ALA A 340 -24.58 0.81 5.52
N ASN A 341 -25.16 0.02 4.62
CA ASN A 341 -25.76 -1.27 4.96
C ASN A 341 -24.71 -2.31 5.33
N ALA A 342 -23.64 -2.44 4.54
CA ALA A 342 -22.54 -3.39 4.81
C ALA A 342 -21.86 -3.11 6.16
N LEU A 343 -21.63 -1.83 6.48
CA LEU A 343 -21.00 -1.40 7.73
C LEU A 343 -21.76 -1.81 8.99
N LYS A 344 -23.08 -2.06 8.91
CA LYS A 344 -23.86 -2.59 10.03
C LYS A 344 -23.52 -4.05 10.39
N SER A 345 -22.90 -4.77 9.46
CA SER A 345 -22.54 -6.18 9.62
C SER A 345 -21.03 -6.38 9.83
N ILE A 346 -20.26 -5.31 9.94
CA ILE A 346 -18.80 -5.34 10.06
C ILE A 346 -18.40 -4.67 11.37
N THR A 347 -17.74 -5.45 12.24
CA THR A 347 -17.04 -4.92 13.41
C THR A 347 -15.55 -4.88 13.14
N TRP A 348 -14.86 -3.91 13.72
CA TRP A 348 -13.42 -3.79 13.62
C TRP A 348 -12.83 -3.86 15.03
N SER A 349 -12.17 -4.98 15.34
CA SER A 349 -11.49 -5.23 16.62
C SER A 349 -9.98 -5.04 16.53
#